data_1e0366f14b9a878261afce3828c7074a
#
_entry.id   1e0366f14b9a878261afce3828c7074a
#
_cell.length_a   1.000
_cell.length_b   1.000
_cell.length_c   1.000
_cell.angle_alpha   90.00
_cell.angle_beta   90.00
_cell.angle_gamma   90.00
#
_symmetry.space_group_name_H-M   'P 1'
#
loop_
_entity.id
_entity.type
_entity.pdbx_description
1 polymer ?
#
loop_
_entity_poly.entity_id
_entity_poly.type
_entity_poly.pdbx_seq_one_letter_code
_entity_poly.pdbx_strand_id
1 'polypeptide(L)'
;MIEVEVKVRADHSKIRPVLMEMGASKIGVEEQSDVYFAAPYRDFAKTDEALRIRSLGGHSVLTYKGPKLDKVSKTRVEIETPVDGTATAKIFHSLGFLEAGAVRKKRDIFRAGEIIVCLDAVEGLGEFLEVELDVEDKKDLESSRAELFKFLSQFGLSEKDSIRTSYLEMVLEKRN
;
A
#
# COMPACT_ATOMS: atom_id res chain seq x y z
N MET A 1 1.06 -2.92 15.30
CA MET A 1 2.16 -3.03 14.32
C MET A 1 2.15 -1.75 13.50
N ILE A 2 3.29 -1.23 13.15
CA ILE A 2 3.42 -0.02 12.33
C ILE A 2 4.12 -0.44 11.05
N GLU A 3 3.48 -0.22 9.91
CA GLU A 3 4.07 -0.48 8.61
C GLU A 3 4.86 0.75 8.14
N VAL A 4 6.15 0.57 7.88
CA VAL A 4 7.02 1.56 7.25
C VAL A 4 7.05 1.26 5.77
N GLU A 5 6.40 2.09 4.96
CA GLU A 5 6.27 1.89 3.50
C GLU A 5 6.86 3.07 2.74
N VAL A 6 7.63 2.78 1.71
CA VAL A 6 8.05 3.74 0.69
C VAL A 6 7.58 3.27 -0.67
N LYS A 7 6.89 4.16 -1.39
CA LYS A 7 6.39 3.92 -2.75
C LYS A 7 7.07 4.85 -3.74
N VAL A 8 7.46 4.30 -4.89
CA VAL A 8 8.06 5.04 -6.01
C VAL A 8 7.47 4.55 -7.34
N ARG A 9 7.57 5.36 -8.41
CA ARG A 9 7.36 4.84 -9.77
C ARG A 9 8.59 4.04 -10.20
N ALA A 10 8.36 2.90 -10.84
CA ALA A 10 9.46 2.06 -11.30
C ALA A 10 9.05 1.20 -12.49
N ASP A 11 9.93 1.08 -13.46
CA ASP A 11 9.81 0.15 -14.58
C ASP A 11 10.16 -1.26 -14.08
N HIS A 12 9.17 -2.14 -14.00
CA HIS A 12 9.34 -3.50 -13.48
C HIS A 12 10.36 -4.31 -14.28
N SER A 13 10.53 -4.03 -15.57
CA SER A 13 11.54 -4.72 -16.41
C SER A 13 12.97 -4.43 -15.96
N LYS A 14 13.21 -3.29 -15.33
CA LYS A 14 14.52 -2.89 -14.77
C LYS A 14 14.69 -3.34 -13.32
N ILE A 15 13.60 -3.38 -12.55
CA ILE A 15 13.66 -3.75 -11.13
C ILE A 15 13.86 -5.27 -10.95
N ARG A 16 13.12 -6.10 -11.69
CA ARG A 16 13.16 -7.57 -11.52
C ARG A 16 14.56 -8.19 -11.64
N PRO A 17 15.40 -7.85 -12.66
CA PRO A 17 16.73 -8.43 -12.75
C PRO A 17 17.59 -8.12 -11.53
N VAL A 18 17.56 -6.87 -11.05
CA VAL A 18 18.33 -6.45 -9.87
C VAL A 18 17.87 -7.19 -8.62
N LEU A 19 16.55 -7.34 -8.40
CA LEU A 19 16.01 -8.13 -7.29
C LEU A 19 16.53 -9.58 -7.31
N MET A 20 16.57 -10.19 -8.48
CA MET A 20 17.06 -11.57 -8.63
C MET A 20 18.56 -11.66 -8.35
N GLU A 21 19.37 -10.70 -8.83
CA GLU A 21 20.81 -10.63 -8.56
C GLU A 21 21.11 -10.40 -7.07
N MET A 22 20.25 -9.68 -6.37
CA MET A 22 20.32 -9.48 -4.91
C MET A 22 19.90 -10.72 -4.12
N GLY A 23 19.43 -11.78 -4.77
CA GLY A 23 18.94 -12.99 -4.12
C GLY A 23 17.56 -12.85 -3.47
N ALA A 24 16.76 -11.87 -3.88
CA ALA A 24 15.39 -11.74 -3.41
C ALA A 24 14.54 -12.92 -3.90
N SER A 25 13.72 -13.47 -3.02
CA SER A 25 12.83 -14.60 -3.31
C SER A 25 11.44 -14.09 -3.67
N LYS A 26 10.90 -14.53 -4.80
CA LYS A 26 9.49 -14.30 -5.14
C LYS A 26 8.61 -15.17 -4.25
N ILE A 27 7.75 -14.55 -3.44
CA ILE A 27 6.91 -15.23 -2.45
C ILE A 27 5.43 -15.23 -2.80
N GLY A 28 5.01 -14.43 -3.77
CA GLY A 28 3.60 -14.40 -4.18
C GLY A 28 3.30 -13.58 -5.42
N VAL A 29 2.09 -13.81 -5.92
CA VAL A 29 1.43 -12.95 -6.92
C VAL A 29 -0.01 -12.79 -6.48
N GLU A 30 -0.50 -11.58 -6.47
CA GLU A 30 -1.87 -11.26 -6.07
C GLU A 30 -2.56 -10.40 -7.13
N GLU A 31 -3.81 -10.72 -7.41
CA GLU A 31 -4.74 -9.81 -8.08
C GLU A 31 -5.63 -9.20 -7.02
N GLN A 32 -5.44 -7.90 -6.80
CA GLN A 32 -6.09 -7.17 -5.73
C GLN A 32 -7.17 -6.25 -6.30
N SER A 33 -8.38 -6.34 -5.72
CA SER A 33 -9.46 -5.40 -5.96
C SER A 33 -9.84 -4.74 -4.64
N ASP A 34 -9.54 -3.46 -4.53
CA ASP A 34 -9.74 -2.66 -3.34
C ASP A 34 -10.97 -1.75 -3.53
N VAL A 35 -11.91 -1.80 -2.58
CA VAL A 35 -13.01 -0.84 -2.47
C VAL A 35 -12.80 -0.02 -1.21
N TYR A 36 -12.79 1.29 -1.37
CA TYR A 36 -12.61 2.25 -0.26
C TYR A 36 -13.94 2.85 0.14
N PHE A 37 -14.12 3.09 1.45
CA PHE A 37 -15.35 3.59 2.03
C PHE A 37 -15.13 4.93 2.72
N ALA A 38 -16.10 5.85 2.52
CA ALA A 38 -16.20 7.12 3.21
C ALA A 38 -17.19 6.99 4.37
N ALA A 39 -16.80 7.47 5.56
CA ALA A 39 -17.68 7.46 6.72
C ALA A 39 -18.70 8.60 6.65
N PRO A 40 -19.97 8.38 7.11
CA PRO A 40 -21.01 9.41 7.03
C PRO A 40 -20.81 10.58 8.01
N TYR A 41 -19.99 10.39 9.02
CA TYR A 41 -19.76 11.34 10.11
C TYR A 41 -18.32 11.87 10.19
N ARG A 42 -17.43 11.43 9.31
CA ARG A 42 -16.00 11.75 9.33
C ARG A 42 -15.42 11.79 7.92
N ASP A 43 -14.74 12.85 7.59
CA ASP A 43 -14.07 13.03 6.31
C ASP A 43 -12.65 12.43 6.38
N PHE A 44 -12.50 11.20 5.89
CA PHE A 44 -11.22 10.47 5.90
C PHE A 44 -10.13 11.15 5.06
N ALA A 45 -10.49 11.92 4.04
CA ALA A 45 -9.51 12.69 3.28
C ALA A 45 -8.89 13.81 4.12
N LYS A 46 -9.70 14.47 4.98
CA LYS A 46 -9.19 15.52 5.88
C LYS A 46 -8.41 14.96 7.08
N THR A 47 -8.75 13.77 7.53
CA THR A 47 -8.09 13.13 8.69
C THR A 47 -6.95 12.22 8.28
N ASP A 48 -6.64 12.10 6.97
CA ASP A 48 -5.61 11.23 6.40
C ASP A 48 -5.79 9.76 6.81
N GLU A 49 -7.05 9.31 6.83
CA GLU A 49 -7.45 7.94 7.15
C GLU A 49 -7.95 7.21 5.91
N ALA A 50 -7.99 5.89 5.95
CA ALA A 50 -8.66 5.09 4.93
C ALA A 50 -9.31 3.84 5.53
N LEU A 51 -10.46 3.47 4.98
CA LEU A 51 -11.16 2.22 5.27
C LEU A 51 -11.35 1.47 3.95
N ARG A 52 -10.86 0.24 3.88
CA ARG A 52 -10.78 -0.52 2.64
C ARG A 52 -11.22 -1.97 2.86
N ILE A 53 -11.99 -2.50 1.92
CA ILE A 53 -12.16 -3.94 1.75
C ILE A 53 -11.33 -4.34 0.51
N ARG A 54 -10.36 -5.22 0.70
CA ARG A 54 -9.55 -5.83 -0.36
C ARG A 54 -10.05 -7.22 -0.65
N SER A 55 -10.33 -7.51 -1.90
CA SER A 55 -10.63 -8.86 -2.39
C SER A 55 -9.39 -9.48 -3.04
N LEU A 56 -9.08 -10.72 -2.66
CA LEU A 56 -7.89 -11.50 -3.03
C LEU A 56 -8.34 -12.91 -3.39
N GLY A 57 -8.64 -13.19 -4.66
CA GLY A 57 -8.81 -14.56 -5.15
C GLY A 57 -9.73 -15.48 -4.32
N GLY A 58 -10.82 -14.95 -3.74
CA GLY A 58 -11.82 -15.73 -3.00
C GLY A 58 -11.85 -15.47 -1.48
N HIS A 59 -10.96 -14.64 -0.96
CA HIS A 59 -11.06 -14.12 0.41
C HIS A 59 -10.97 -12.60 0.42
N SER A 60 -11.40 -11.99 1.51
CA SER A 60 -11.36 -10.53 1.66
C SER A 60 -10.75 -10.13 2.99
N VAL A 61 -10.09 -8.98 2.98
CA VAL A 61 -9.48 -8.36 4.17
C VAL A 61 -10.04 -6.95 4.32
N LEU A 62 -10.52 -6.64 5.51
CA LEU A 62 -10.87 -5.29 5.92
C LEU A 62 -9.64 -4.64 6.52
N THR A 63 -9.29 -3.46 6.02
CA THR A 63 -8.16 -2.66 6.51
C THR A 63 -8.64 -1.29 6.93
N TYR A 64 -8.31 -0.89 8.16
CA TYR A 64 -8.31 0.50 8.58
C TYR A 64 -6.88 1.02 8.59
N LYS A 65 -6.66 2.17 7.94
CA LYS A 65 -5.38 2.87 7.89
C LYS A 65 -5.50 4.20 8.63
N GLY A 66 -4.70 4.39 9.67
CA GLY A 66 -4.62 5.65 10.43
C GLY A 66 -3.86 6.75 9.68
N PRO A 67 -3.79 7.96 10.24
CA PRO A 67 -3.00 9.06 9.67
C PRO A 67 -1.53 8.70 9.51
N LYS A 68 -0.88 9.25 8.48
CA LYS A 68 0.57 9.10 8.27
C LYS A 68 1.35 9.71 9.42
N LEU A 69 2.38 9.01 9.89
CA LEU A 69 3.18 9.37 11.06
C LEU A 69 4.36 10.30 10.72
N ASP A 70 4.76 10.40 9.44
CA ASP A 70 5.85 11.25 8.99
C ASP A 70 5.56 11.95 7.65
N LYS A 71 6.49 12.82 7.22
CA LYS A 71 6.32 13.65 6.00
C LYS A 71 7.00 13.07 4.75
N VAL A 72 7.69 11.95 4.86
CA VAL A 72 8.55 11.41 3.79
C VAL A 72 8.02 10.08 3.28
N SER A 73 7.56 9.21 4.18
CA SER A 73 7.06 7.88 3.87
C SER A 73 5.53 7.80 4.00
N LYS A 74 4.98 6.61 3.78
CA LYS A 74 3.56 6.29 4.00
C LYS A 74 3.34 5.56 5.32
N THR A 75 4.29 5.67 6.24
CA THR A 75 4.25 5.01 7.55
C THR A 75 3.01 5.40 8.34
N ARG A 76 2.25 4.40 8.80
CA ARG A 76 1.01 4.57 9.56
C ARG A 76 0.67 3.32 10.38
N VAL A 77 -0.25 3.48 11.32
CA VAL A 77 -0.86 2.33 11.99
C VAL A 77 -1.88 1.71 11.05
N GLU A 78 -1.78 0.40 10.85
CA GLU A 78 -2.74 -0.38 10.09
C GLU A 78 -3.36 -1.46 10.98
N ILE A 79 -4.67 -1.67 10.82
CA ILE A 79 -5.42 -2.72 11.49
C ILE A 79 -6.11 -3.53 10.40
N GLU A 80 -5.80 -4.81 10.34
CA GLU A 80 -6.33 -5.71 9.33
C GLU A 80 -7.06 -6.91 9.96
N THR A 81 -8.12 -7.34 9.31
CA THR A 81 -8.84 -8.55 9.69
C THR A 81 -9.47 -9.23 8.47
N PRO A 82 -9.41 -10.57 8.38
CA PRO A 82 -10.19 -11.32 7.40
C PRO A 82 -11.68 -11.09 7.60
N VAL A 83 -12.42 -10.94 6.51
CA VAL A 83 -13.89 -10.72 6.55
C VAL A 83 -14.59 -11.39 5.37
N ASP A 84 -15.90 -11.58 5.48
CA ASP A 84 -16.77 -11.72 4.30
C ASP A 84 -16.93 -10.32 3.69
N GLY A 85 -16.26 -10.06 2.57
CA GLY A 85 -16.25 -8.74 1.94
C GLY A 85 -17.64 -8.27 1.51
N THR A 86 -18.47 -9.18 1.00
CA THR A 86 -19.84 -8.86 0.57
C THR A 86 -20.74 -8.50 1.75
N ALA A 87 -20.71 -9.30 2.81
CA ALA A 87 -21.49 -9.03 4.01
C ALA A 87 -21.01 -7.73 4.69
N THR A 88 -19.71 -7.52 4.78
CA THR A 88 -19.11 -6.31 5.38
C THR A 88 -19.49 -5.05 4.60
N ALA A 89 -19.44 -5.08 3.27
CA ALA A 89 -19.87 -3.94 2.45
C ALA A 89 -21.36 -3.62 2.66
N LYS A 90 -22.25 -4.64 2.76
CA LYS A 90 -23.67 -4.43 3.07
C LYS A 90 -23.89 -3.80 4.45
N ILE A 91 -23.11 -4.23 5.46
CA ILE A 91 -23.13 -3.62 6.80
C ILE A 91 -22.74 -2.16 6.72
N PHE A 92 -21.64 -1.83 6.02
CA PHE A 92 -21.18 -0.45 5.85
C PHE A 92 -22.24 0.41 5.17
N HIS A 93 -22.86 -0.04 4.08
CA HIS A 93 -23.95 0.68 3.44
C HIS A 93 -25.15 0.89 4.38
N SER A 94 -25.51 -0.12 5.17
CA SER A 94 -26.60 -0.01 6.17
C SER A 94 -26.29 1.00 7.27
N LEU A 95 -25.00 1.21 7.57
CA LEU A 95 -24.51 2.20 8.54
C LEU A 95 -24.27 3.59 7.91
N GLY A 96 -24.58 3.76 6.61
CA GLY A 96 -24.47 5.03 5.90
C GLY A 96 -23.08 5.33 5.31
N PHE A 97 -22.16 4.35 5.29
CA PHE A 97 -20.90 4.51 4.56
C PHE A 97 -21.17 4.45 3.05
N LEU A 98 -20.41 5.23 2.29
CA LEU A 98 -20.47 5.27 0.84
C LEU A 98 -19.14 4.77 0.25
N GLU A 99 -19.20 4.17 -0.93
CA GLU A 99 -17.99 3.85 -1.69
C GLU A 99 -17.32 5.14 -2.17
N ALA A 100 -16.09 5.37 -1.72
CA ALA A 100 -15.28 6.53 -2.11
C ALA A 100 -14.55 6.29 -3.44
N GLY A 101 -14.26 5.04 -3.79
CA GLY A 101 -13.60 4.65 -5.02
C GLY A 101 -13.05 3.24 -4.96
N ALA A 102 -12.50 2.78 -6.08
CA ALA A 102 -11.91 1.46 -6.21
C ALA A 102 -10.55 1.52 -6.90
N VAL A 103 -9.65 0.61 -6.52
CA VAL A 103 -8.33 0.41 -7.13
C VAL A 103 -8.17 -1.06 -7.47
N ARG A 104 -7.72 -1.36 -8.69
CA ARG A 104 -7.35 -2.71 -9.11
C ARG A 104 -5.89 -2.74 -9.46
N LYS A 105 -5.19 -3.78 -9.01
CA LYS A 105 -3.78 -3.96 -9.30
C LYS A 105 -3.38 -5.43 -9.30
N LYS A 106 -2.34 -5.73 -10.06
CA LYS A 106 -1.58 -6.96 -9.95
C LYS A 106 -0.31 -6.66 -9.18
N ARG A 107 -0.04 -7.45 -8.13
CA ARG A 107 1.11 -7.31 -7.24
C ARG A 107 1.97 -8.56 -7.33
N ASP A 108 3.24 -8.41 -7.70
CA ASP A 108 4.25 -9.44 -7.47
C ASP A 108 4.98 -9.12 -6.15
N ILE A 109 5.08 -10.12 -5.29
CA ILE A 109 5.65 -9.96 -3.95
C ILE A 109 6.98 -10.71 -3.87
N PHE A 110 8.01 -10.00 -3.41
CA PHE A 110 9.33 -10.55 -3.16
C PHE A 110 9.73 -10.29 -1.71
N ARG A 111 10.65 -11.13 -1.21
CA ARG A 111 11.29 -10.94 0.08
C ARG A 111 12.80 -10.79 -0.11
N ALA A 112 13.37 -9.74 0.46
CA ALA A 112 14.80 -9.46 0.51
C ALA A 112 15.21 -9.22 1.97
N GLY A 113 15.63 -10.29 2.66
CA GLY A 113 15.81 -10.25 4.12
C GLY A 113 14.48 -10.00 4.82
N GLU A 114 14.42 -8.96 5.64
CA GLU A 114 13.19 -8.52 6.33
C GLU A 114 12.32 -7.61 5.47
N ILE A 115 12.85 -7.07 4.36
CA ILE A 115 12.14 -6.15 3.47
C ILE A 115 11.16 -6.94 2.59
N ILE A 116 9.90 -6.53 2.58
CA ILE A 116 8.92 -6.96 1.59
C ILE A 116 8.97 -5.96 0.42
N VAL A 117 9.05 -6.50 -0.78
CA VAL A 117 9.16 -5.73 -2.02
C VAL A 117 7.98 -6.06 -2.91
N CYS A 118 7.17 -5.07 -3.23
CA CYS A 118 5.96 -5.22 -4.01
C CYS A 118 6.10 -4.50 -5.35
N LEU A 119 5.95 -5.23 -6.44
CA LEU A 119 5.84 -4.66 -7.79
C LEU A 119 4.38 -4.58 -8.18
N ASP A 120 3.82 -3.37 -8.15
CA ASP A 120 2.42 -3.10 -8.41
C ASP A 120 2.20 -2.59 -9.84
N ALA A 121 1.46 -3.34 -10.65
CA ALA A 121 0.87 -2.86 -11.89
C ALA A 121 -0.57 -2.42 -11.60
N VAL A 122 -0.80 -1.10 -11.52
CA VAL A 122 -2.07 -0.50 -11.09
C VAL A 122 -2.86 -0.06 -12.31
N GLU A 123 -4.11 -0.52 -12.41
CA GLU A 123 -5.00 -0.20 -13.53
C GLU A 123 -5.18 1.32 -13.67
N GLY A 124 -4.89 1.83 -14.87
CA GLY A 124 -4.98 3.24 -15.19
C GLY A 124 -3.86 4.13 -14.61
N LEU A 125 -2.97 3.62 -13.77
CA LEU A 125 -1.88 4.41 -13.17
C LEU A 125 -0.48 4.00 -13.64
N GLY A 126 -0.28 2.71 -14.03
CA GLY A 126 1.02 2.17 -14.43
C GLY A 126 1.73 1.41 -13.32
N GLU A 127 3.06 1.38 -13.38
CA GLU A 127 3.92 0.53 -12.55
C GLU A 127 4.55 1.29 -11.38
N PHE A 128 4.56 0.62 -10.22
CA PHE A 128 5.12 1.14 -8.97
C PHE A 128 5.94 0.06 -8.27
N LEU A 129 6.86 0.51 -7.46
CA LEU A 129 7.60 -0.29 -6.49
C LEU A 129 7.23 0.21 -5.09
N GLU A 130 6.75 -0.67 -4.24
CA GLU A 130 6.59 -0.44 -2.80
C GLU A 130 7.59 -1.32 -2.06
N VAL A 131 8.26 -0.76 -1.05
CA VAL A 131 9.13 -1.47 -0.12
C VAL A 131 8.64 -1.24 1.29
N GLU A 132 8.53 -2.30 2.06
CA GLU A 132 7.82 -2.33 3.34
C GLU A 132 8.66 -3.02 4.40
N LEU A 133 8.63 -2.48 5.63
CA LEU A 133 9.14 -3.08 6.86
C LEU A 133 8.12 -2.90 7.98
N ASP A 134 7.84 -3.97 8.70
CA ASP A 134 7.03 -3.92 9.91
C ASP A 134 7.87 -3.60 11.14
N VAL A 135 7.42 -2.67 11.96
CA VAL A 135 8.05 -2.32 13.23
C VAL A 135 7.05 -2.34 14.39
N GLU A 136 7.52 -2.70 15.56
CA GLU A 136 6.68 -2.72 16.76
C GLU A 136 6.70 -1.36 17.48
N ASP A 137 7.83 -0.67 17.47
CA ASP A 137 8.07 0.56 18.24
C ASP A 137 8.31 1.76 17.29
N LYS A 138 7.73 2.91 17.68
CA LYS A 138 7.95 4.18 16.98
C LYS A 138 9.42 4.64 16.95
N LYS A 139 10.24 4.24 17.92
CA LYS A 139 11.67 4.58 17.96
C LYS A 139 12.45 4.02 16.77
N ASP A 140 11.94 2.94 16.14
CA ASP A 140 12.60 2.25 15.05
C ASP A 140 12.21 2.83 13.66
N LEU A 141 11.27 3.77 13.60
CA LEU A 141 10.74 4.32 12.34
C LEU A 141 11.81 4.99 11.48
N GLU A 142 12.70 5.78 12.09
CA GLU A 142 13.73 6.51 11.33
C GLU A 142 14.79 5.57 10.77
N SER A 143 15.24 4.60 11.56
CA SER A 143 16.21 3.59 11.11
C SER A 143 15.64 2.70 10.01
N SER A 144 14.39 2.26 10.16
CA SER A 144 13.71 1.43 9.15
C SER A 144 13.47 2.19 7.85
N ARG A 145 13.08 3.47 7.93
CA ARG A 145 12.96 4.33 6.75
C ARG A 145 14.31 4.49 6.04
N ALA A 146 15.40 4.74 6.79
CA ALA A 146 16.74 4.85 6.22
C ALA A 146 17.20 3.54 5.56
N GLU A 147 16.84 2.39 6.14
CA GLU A 147 17.08 1.07 5.55
C GLU A 147 16.34 0.89 4.23
N LEU A 148 15.05 1.26 4.16
CA LEU A 148 14.28 1.20 2.92
C LEU A 148 14.86 2.09 1.82
N PHE A 149 15.30 3.32 2.13
CA PHE A 149 15.96 4.18 1.13
C PHE A 149 17.34 3.66 0.72
N LYS A 150 18.08 3.07 1.63
CA LYS A 150 19.34 2.37 1.29
C LYS A 150 19.07 1.19 0.35
N PHE A 151 18.01 0.44 0.57
CA PHE A 151 17.58 -0.62 -0.33
C PHE A 151 17.19 -0.07 -1.70
N LEU A 152 16.36 0.98 -1.76
CA LEU A 152 15.94 1.63 -3.01
C LEU A 152 17.12 2.22 -3.80
N SER A 153 18.21 2.62 -3.14
CA SER A 153 19.41 3.13 -3.81
C SER A 153 20.08 2.11 -4.73
N GLN A 154 19.87 0.80 -4.50
CA GLN A 154 20.36 -0.27 -5.39
C GLN A 154 19.69 -0.21 -6.78
N PHE A 155 18.54 0.43 -6.89
CA PHE A 155 17.81 0.65 -8.15
C PHE A 155 18.00 2.06 -8.70
N GLY A 156 18.91 2.86 -8.11
CA GLY A 156 19.11 4.26 -8.47
C GLY A 156 17.99 5.20 -8.02
N LEU A 157 17.16 4.75 -7.06
CA LEU A 157 16.04 5.50 -6.50
C LEU A 157 16.39 6.10 -5.15
N SER A 158 15.75 7.21 -4.81
CA SER A 158 16.07 8.01 -3.63
C SER A 158 14.80 8.56 -2.96
N GLU A 159 14.97 9.26 -1.85
CA GLU A 159 13.88 9.96 -1.15
C GLU A 159 13.09 10.92 -2.05
N LYS A 160 13.75 11.53 -3.05
CA LYS A 160 13.12 12.46 -4.01
C LYS A 160 12.07 11.78 -4.89
N ASP A 161 12.20 10.46 -5.07
CA ASP A 161 11.30 9.65 -5.89
C ASP A 161 10.10 9.14 -5.08
N SER A 162 10.09 9.36 -3.76
CA SER A 162 9.04 8.90 -2.85
C SER A 162 7.69 9.55 -3.15
N ILE A 163 6.66 8.73 -3.26
CA ILE A 163 5.28 9.13 -3.55
C ILE A 163 4.41 8.82 -2.34
N ARG A 164 3.91 9.86 -1.69
CA ARG A 164 3.02 9.73 -0.53
C ARG A 164 1.53 9.63 -0.88
N THR A 165 1.16 10.09 -2.08
CA THR A 165 -0.22 10.01 -2.59
C THR A 165 -0.63 8.54 -2.72
N SER A 166 -1.78 8.18 -2.19
CA SER A 166 -2.31 6.81 -2.31
C SER A 166 -2.76 6.51 -3.74
N TYR A 167 -2.88 5.23 -4.09
CA TYR A 167 -3.44 4.84 -5.39
C TYR A 167 -4.87 5.34 -5.56
N LEU A 168 -5.69 5.35 -4.49
CA LEU A 168 -7.04 5.90 -4.53
C LEU A 168 -7.03 7.38 -4.91
N GLU A 169 -6.22 8.20 -4.22
CA GLU A 169 -6.09 9.63 -4.54
C GLU A 169 -5.69 9.84 -6.00
N MET A 170 -4.67 9.11 -6.49
CA MET A 170 -4.24 9.19 -7.89
C MET A 170 -5.34 8.80 -8.90
N VAL A 171 -6.16 7.79 -8.58
CA VAL A 171 -7.28 7.37 -9.42
C VAL A 171 -8.36 8.45 -9.46
N LEU A 172 -8.67 9.05 -8.31
CA LEU A 172 -9.66 10.11 -8.20
C LEU A 172 -9.22 11.40 -8.91
N GLU A 173 -7.95 11.77 -8.81
CA GLU A 173 -7.37 12.93 -9.52
C GLU A 173 -7.45 12.77 -11.04
N LYS A 174 -7.27 11.57 -11.57
CA LYS A 174 -7.39 11.31 -13.02
C LYS A 174 -8.82 11.34 -13.55
N ARG A 175 -9.83 11.22 -12.70
CA ARG A 175 -11.25 11.24 -13.09
C ARG A 175 -11.82 12.67 -13.16
N ASN A 176 -11.13 13.62 -12.56
CA ASN A 176 -11.45 15.04 -12.59
C ASN A 176 -10.69 15.78 -13.71
#